data_c8e509b20ab59e5e2933265a5c895749
#
_entry.id   c8e509b20ab59e5e2933265a5c895749
#
_cell.length_a   1.000
_cell.length_b   1.000
_cell.length_c   1.000
_cell.angle_alpha   90.00
_cell.angle_beta   90.00
_cell.angle_gamma   90.00
#
_symmetry.space_group_name_H-M   'P 1'
#
loop_
_entity.id
_entity.type
_entity.pdbx_description
1 polymer ?
#
loop_
_entity_poly.entity_id
_entity_poly.type
_entity_poly.pdbx_seq_one_letter_code
_entity_poly.pdbx_strand_id
1 'polypeptide(L)'
;IPPPTLKNDMRRLINNEELSDVTFIVDDKPVYASRIHLAARSEHFRALLFGGMKESVSGNVKIQISDVPYPVFVKIIEFLYTDNVTDIAPDIAVPLLMAAERYLLGRLKGLCEDSIRKSITCDNVISLYLASHRHRATGLKEICLDFIIDNLDTVEKSRGFHVLKDQSQICQWKLLWREYQNGKFQTAKFT
;
A
#
# COMPACT_ATOMS: atom_id res chain seq x y z
N ILE A 1 -19.48 28.30 -13.59
CA ILE A 1 -18.13 27.85 -13.98
C ILE A 1 -18.22 26.33 -14.08
N PRO A 2 -17.81 25.70 -15.22
CA PRO A 2 -17.80 24.24 -15.34
C PRO A 2 -16.82 23.63 -14.33
N PRO A 3 -17.07 22.37 -13.89
CA PRO A 3 -16.20 21.70 -12.93
C PRO A 3 -14.80 21.44 -13.54
N PRO A 4 -13.74 21.33 -12.72
CA PRO A 4 -12.39 21.07 -13.21
C PRO A 4 -12.31 19.67 -13.84
N THR A 5 -11.71 19.58 -15.03
CA THR A 5 -11.62 18.34 -15.85
C THR A 5 -10.26 17.64 -15.73
N LEU A 6 -9.21 18.33 -15.25
CA LEU A 6 -7.83 17.86 -15.29
C LEU A 6 -7.65 16.42 -14.81
N LYS A 7 -8.31 16.04 -13.71
CA LYS A 7 -8.22 14.68 -13.18
C LYS A 7 -8.74 13.62 -14.16
N ASN A 8 -9.83 13.93 -14.85
CA ASN A 8 -10.42 13.02 -15.84
C ASN A 8 -9.55 12.96 -17.11
N ASP A 9 -8.95 14.07 -17.51
CA ASP A 9 -8.06 14.14 -18.66
C ASP A 9 -6.77 13.34 -18.37
N MET A 10 -6.18 13.49 -17.18
CA MET A 10 -5.03 12.69 -16.75
C MET A 10 -5.34 11.19 -16.68
N ARG A 11 -6.57 10.82 -16.29
CA ARG A 11 -6.98 9.41 -16.27
C ARG A 11 -6.95 8.76 -17.66
N ARG A 12 -7.19 9.48 -18.73
CA ARG A 12 -7.12 8.99 -20.12
C ARG A 12 -5.69 8.64 -20.57
N LEU A 13 -4.69 9.17 -19.87
CA LEU A 13 -3.28 8.89 -20.15
C LEU A 13 -2.78 7.59 -19.47
N ILE A 14 -3.55 7.05 -18.52
CA ILE A 14 -3.15 5.85 -17.79
C ILE A 14 -3.14 4.66 -18.75
N ASN A 15 -1.99 3.97 -18.81
CA ASN A 15 -1.79 2.78 -19.63
C ASN A 15 -2.13 2.99 -21.12
N ASN A 16 -1.87 4.18 -21.63
CA ASN A 16 -2.06 4.54 -23.03
C ASN A 16 -0.74 4.38 -23.80
N GLU A 17 -0.67 3.41 -24.71
CA GLU A 17 0.55 3.08 -25.45
C GLU A 17 1.01 4.21 -26.36
N GLU A 18 0.08 4.90 -27.03
CA GLU A 18 0.39 5.95 -28.02
C GLU A 18 1.02 7.19 -27.38
N LEU A 19 0.66 7.50 -26.12
CA LEU A 19 1.08 8.70 -25.40
C LEU A 19 2.15 8.41 -24.35
N SER A 20 2.81 7.23 -24.44
CA SER A 20 3.80 6.77 -23.47
C SER A 20 5.19 6.68 -24.05
N ASP A 21 6.20 6.98 -23.23
CA ASP A 21 7.63 6.92 -23.57
C ASP A 21 8.41 5.95 -22.65
N VAL A 22 7.71 5.21 -21.77
CA VAL A 22 8.23 4.10 -20.98
C VAL A 22 7.20 2.98 -20.88
N THR A 23 7.69 1.74 -20.93
CA THR A 23 6.89 0.53 -20.74
C THR A 23 7.46 -0.25 -19.55
N PHE A 24 6.68 -0.41 -18.50
CA PHE A 24 7.00 -1.31 -17.40
C PHE A 24 6.47 -2.71 -17.71
N ILE A 25 7.26 -3.73 -17.47
CA ILE A 25 6.83 -5.13 -17.57
C ILE A 25 6.64 -5.66 -16.17
N VAL A 26 5.40 -5.99 -15.81
CA VAL A 26 4.99 -6.44 -14.48
C VAL A 26 4.17 -7.72 -14.62
N ASP A 27 4.62 -8.83 -14.03
CA ASP A 27 3.99 -10.15 -14.20
C ASP A 27 3.77 -10.47 -15.70
N ASP A 28 4.82 -10.22 -16.53
CA ASP A 28 4.83 -10.40 -17.99
C ASP A 28 3.78 -9.55 -18.75
N LYS A 29 3.17 -8.56 -18.10
CA LYS A 29 2.19 -7.66 -18.70
C LYS A 29 2.76 -6.26 -18.85
N PRO A 30 2.54 -5.57 -20.00
CA PRO A 30 2.98 -4.21 -20.17
C PRO A 30 2.10 -3.23 -19.40
N VAL A 31 2.74 -2.20 -18.84
CA VAL A 31 2.09 -1.00 -18.29
C VAL A 31 2.79 0.22 -18.89
N TYR A 32 2.04 0.99 -19.64
CA TYR A 32 2.52 2.15 -20.37
C TYR A 32 2.40 3.43 -19.55
N ALA A 33 3.42 4.30 -19.60
CA ALA A 33 3.41 5.55 -18.84
C ALA A 33 4.30 6.63 -19.47
N SER A 34 4.16 7.87 -18.98
CA SER A 34 5.02 9.00 -19.34
C SER A 34 6.11 9.22 -18.29
N ARG A 35 7.37 9.15 -18.70
CA ARG A 35 8.56 9.34 -17.87
C ARG A 35 8.54 10.68 -17.14
N ILE A 36 8.26 11.75 -17.88
CA ILE A 36 8.24 13.12 -17.33
C ILE A 36 7.18 13.23 -16.23
N HIS A 37 5.99 12.67 -16.48
CA HIS A 37 4.89 12.71 -15.53
C HIS A 37 5.24 11.95 -14.23
N LEU A 38 5.76 10.72 -14.36
CA LEU A 38 6.16 9.91 -13.21
C LEU A 38 7.29 10.57 -12.40
N ALA A 39 8.30 11.12 -13.07
CA ALA A 39 9.41 11.80 -12.43
C ALA A 39 9.00 13.09 -11.71
N ALA A 40 8.00 13.80 -12.23
CA ALA A 40 7.45 14.99 -11.58
C ALA A 40 6.68 14.65 -10.30
N ARG A 41 6.12 13.44 -10.19
CA ARG A 41 5.25 13.00 -9.10
C ARG A 41 5.94 12.15 -8.04
N SER A 42 7.11 11.58 -8.34
CA SER A 42 7.82 10.66 -7.44
C SER A 42 9.33 10.76 -7.61
N GLU A 43 10.03 11.03 -6.53
CA GLU A 43 11.49 11.02 -6.49
C GLU A 43 12.06 9.61 -6.79
N HIS A 44 11.37 8.55 -6.38
CA HIS A 44 11.75 7.20 -6.73
C HIS A 44 11.76 6.99 -8.26
N PHE A 45 10.66 7.34 -8.95
CA PHE A 45 10.59 7.24 -10.40
C PHE A 45 11.52 8.23 -11.10
N ARG A 46 11.76 9.39 -10.51
CA ARG A 46 12.75 10.33 -11.02
C ARG A 46 14.15 9.70 -11.01
N ALA A 47 14.57 9.11 -9.90
CA ALA A 47 15.84 8.42 -9.79
C ALA A 47 15.94 7.23 -10.75
N LEU A 48 14.90 6.42 -10.84
CA LEU A 48 14.83 5.26 -11.73
C LEU A 48 14.94 5.66 -13.21
N LEU A 49 14.22 6.69 -13.63
CA LEU A 49 14.07 7.04 -15.05
C LEU A 49 15.13 8.03 -15.56
N PHE A 50 15.77 8.79 -14.66
CA PHE A 50 16.71 9.87 -15.00
C PHE A 50 18.02 9.83 -14.19
N GLY A 51 18.20 8.85 -13.31
CA GLY A 51 19.35 8.76 -12.40
C GLY A 51 20.67 8.26 -13.04
N GLY A 52 20.77 8.20 -14.37
CA GLY A 52 21.99 7.77 -15.08
C GLY A 52 22.19 6.26 -15.19
N MET A 53 21.19 5.45 -14.81
CA MET A 53 21.17 4.01 -15.08
C MET A 53 20.79 3.71 -16.54
N LYS A 54 20.84 2.42 -16.96
CA LYS A 54 20.51 2.01 -18.33
C LYS A 54 19.11 2.46 -18.77
N GLU A 55 18.19 2.60 -17.81
CA GLU A 55 16.80 3.04 -17.97
C GLU A 55 16.65 4.52 -18.32
N SER A 56 17.72 5.31 -18.20
CA SER A 56 17.72 6.75 -18.53
C SER A 56 17.97 7.07 -20.01
N VAL A 57 18.17 6.05 -20.85
CA VAL A 57 18.50 6.21 -22.29
C VAL A 57 17.30 6.74 -23.09
N SER A 58 17.58 7.51 -24.14
CA SER A 58 16.57 8.08 -25.06
C SER A 58 15.84 6.98 -25.83
N GLY A 59 14.51 7.03 -25.86
CA GLY A 59 13.64 6.10 -26.57
C GLY A 59 12.58 5.46 -25.66
N ASN A 60 11.77 4.57 -26.23
CA ASN A 60 10.80 3.79 -25.46
C ASN A 60 11.54 2.72 -24.63
N VAL A 61 11.70 3.03 -23.34
CA VAL A 61 12.49 2.20 -22.40
C VAL A 61 11.58 1.14 -21.80
N LYS A 62 12.05 -0.13 -21.82
CA LYS A 62 11.38 -1.23 -21.13
C LYS A 62 12.06 -1.50 -19.78
N ILE A 63 11.29 -1.44 -18.70
CA ILE A 63 11.77 -1.65 -17.33
C ILE A 63 11.03 -2.83 -16.72
N GLN A 64 11.77 -3.83 -16.24
CA GLN A 64 11.18 -4.95 -15.52
C GLN A 64 10.89 -4.58 -14.07
N ILE A 65 9.67 -4.81 -13.61
CA ILE A 65 9.24 -4.68 -12.22
C ILE A 65 8.91 -6.07 -11.70
N SER A 66 9.66 -6.54 -10.71
CA SER A 66 9.50 -7.87 -10.13
C SER A 66 9.09 -7.88 -8.67
N ASP A 67 9.00 -6.72 -8.06
CA ASP A 67 8.82 -6.53 -6.62
C ASP A 67 7.39 -6.15 -6.22
N VAL A 68 6.52 -5.93 -7.22
CA VAL A 68 5.12 -5.51 -7.02
C VAL A 68 4.23 -6.27 -8.03
N PRO A 69 3.11 -6.89 -7.59
CA PRO A 69 2.16 -7.53 -8.48
C PRO A 69 1.50 -6.54 -9.45
N TYR A 70 1.13 -7.00 -10.64
CA TYR A 70 0.51 -6.19 -11.69
C TYR A 70 -0.68 -5.33 -11.21
N PRO A 71 -1.71 -5.87 -10.48
CA PRO A 71 -2.85 -5.06 -10.07
C PRO A 71 -2.44 -3.94 -9.10
N VAL A 72 -1.42 -4.16 -8.27
CA VAL A 72 -0.89 -3.15 -7.36
C VAL A 72 -0.15 -2.06 -8.13
N PHE A 73 0.70 -2.45 -9.10
CA PHE A 73 1.45 -1.49 -9.91
C PHE A 73 0.52 -0.58 -10.72
N VAL A 74 -0.55 -1.12 -11.30
CA VAL A 74 -1.57 -0.32 -12.01
C VAL A 74 -2.20 0.73 -11.09
N LYS A 75 -2.46 0.40 -9.82
CA LYS A 75 -2.97 1.35 -8.83
C LYS A 75 -1.95 2.44 -8.46
N ILE A 76 -0.67 2.11 -8.45
CA ILE A 76 0.40 3.12 -8.28
C ILE A 76 0.40 4.09 -9.45
N ILE A 77 0.31 3.60 -10.68
CA ILE A 77 0.24 4.46 -11.86
C ILE A 77 -1.04 5.31 -11.83
N GLU A 78 -2.20 4.73 -11.49
CA GLU A 78 -3.45 5.50 -11.30
C GLU A 78 -3.25 6.66 -10.31
N PHE A 79 -2.62 6.39 -9.16
CA PHE A 79 -2.33 7.41 -8.16
C PHE A 79 -1.40 8.50 -8.68
N LEU A 80 -0.32 8.14 -9.36
CA LEU A 80 0.63 9.12 -9.89
C LEU A 80 0.00 10.08 -10.90
N TYR A 81 -0.96 9.60 -11.68
CA TYR A 81 -1.68 10.44 -12.65
C TYR A 81 -2.82 11.26 -12.05
N THR A 82 -3.54 10.73 -11.07
CA THR A 82 -4.81 11.32 -10.60
C THR A 82 -4.78 11.85 -9.17
N ASP A 83 -3.68 11.63 -8.44
CA ASP A 83 -3.53 11.91 -7.00
C ASP A 83 -4.57 11.18 -6.13
N ASN A 84 -5.17 10.12 -6.67
CA ASN A 84 -6.18 9.31 -5.99
C ASN A 84 -6.16 7.88 -6.53
N VAL A 85 -6.73 6.96 -5.76
CA VAL A 85 -6.96 5.58 -6.19
C VAL A 85 -8.43 5.25 -5.98
N THR A 86 -9.07 4.73 -7.02
CA THR A 86 -10.44 4.24 -6.93
C THR A 86 -10.44 2.76 -6.55
N ASP A 87 -11.42 2.36 -5.73
CA ASP A 87 -11.70 0.96 -5.42
C ASP A 87 -10.46 0.14 -4.99
N ILE A 88 -9.91 0.50 -3.83
CA ILE A 88 -8.85 -0.29 -3.21
C ILE A 88 -9.51 -1.55 -2.63
N ALA A 89 -9.43 -2.65 -3.37
CA ALA A 89 -9.95 -3.94 -2.90
C ALA A 89 -9.16 -4.44 -1.68
N PRO A 90 -9.81 -5.13 -0.73
CA PRO A 90 -9.17 -5.55 0.53
C PRO A 90 -7.92 -6.42 0.34
N ASP A 91 -7.88 -7.24 -0.70
CA ASP A 91 -6.77 -8.13 -1.04
C ASP A 91 -5.53 -7.39 -1.56
N ILE A 92 -5.72 -6.22 -2.19
CA ILE A 92 -4.61 -5.38 -2.68
C ILE A 92 -4.23 -4.25 -1.73
N ALA A 93 -5.05 -3.93 -0.73
CA ALA A 93 -4.82 -2.80 0.16
C ALA A 93 -3.47 -2.88 0.90
N VAL A 94 -3.13 -4.05 1.45
CA VAL A 94 -1.85 -4.25 2.14
C VAL A 94 -0.67 -4.26 1.16
N PRO A 95 -0.67 -5.03 0.06
CA PRO A 95 0.37 -4.94 -0.96
C PRO A 95 0.57 -3.52 -1.52
N LEU A 96 -0.52 -2.76 -1.72
CA LEU A 96 -0.46 -1.37 -2.20
C LEU A 96 0.15 -0.44 -1.15
N LEU A 97 -0.18 -0.62 0.14
CA LEU A 97 0.44 0.10 1.26
C LEU A 97 1.95 -0.12 1.28
N MET A 98 2.39 -1.39 1.13
CA MET A 98 3.80 -1.75 1.10
C MET A 98 4.55 -1.12 -0.07
N ALA A 99 3.93 -1.13 -1.24
CA ALA A 99 4.48 -0.50 -2.43
C ALA A 99 4.53 1.04 -2.30
N ALA A 100 3.52 1.65 -1.67
CA ALA A 100 3.49 3.09 -1.39
C ALA A 100 4.63 3.52 -0.46
N GLU A 101 4.95 2.72 0.56
CA GLU A 101 6.11 2.97 1.43
C GLU A 101 7.43 2.85 0.66
N ARG A 102 7.62 1.78 -0.13
CA ARG A 102 8.82 1.54 -0.93
C ARG A 102 9.07 2.65 -1.95
N TYR A 103 8.03 3.12 -2.61
CA TYR A 103 8.11 4.16 -3.64
C TYR A 103 8.01 5.58 -3.08
N LEU A 104 8.02 5.72 -1.73
CA LEU A 104 7.97 6.99 -1.00
C LEU A 104 6.73 7.84 -1.35
N LEU A 105 5.58 7.19 -1.54
CA LEU A 105 4.31 7.80 -1.89
C LEU A 105 3.45 8.03 -0.64
N GLY A 106 3.84 8.99 0.21
CA GLY A 106 3.22 9.22 1.53
C GLY A 106 1.70 9.43 1.50
N ARG A 107 1.17 10.14 0.48
CA ARG A 107 -0.27 10.32 0.33
C ARG A 107 -0.99 9.03 -0.06
N LEU A 108 -0.41 8.21 -0.95
CA LEU A 108 -0.95 6.89 -1.29
C LEU A 108 -0.98 5.96 -0.07
N LYS A 109 0.09 6.00 0.74
CA LYS A 109 0.14 5.31 2.03
C LYS A 109 -1.07 5.66 2.89
N GLY A 110 -1.34 6.96 3.11
CA GLY A 110 -2.51 7.43 3.89
C GLY A 110 -3.85 6.95 3.31
N LEU A 111 -4.01 6.93 1.98
CA LEU A 111 -5.22 6.39 1.33
C LEU A 111 -5.40 4.88 1.58
N CYS A 112 -4.31 4.11 1.56
CA CYS A 112 -4.35 2.68 1.88
C CYS A 112 -4.70 2.45 3.35
N GLU A 113 -4.08 3.18 4.27
CA GLU A 113 -4.35 3.10 5.71
C GLU A 113 -5.83 3.43 6.02
N ASP A 114 -6.39 4.46 5.40
CA ASP A 114 -7.80 4.82 5.54
C ASP A 114 -8.73 3.73 4.97
N SER A 115 -8.38 3.14 3.82
CA SER A 115 -9.12 2.02 3.25
C SER A 115 -9.10 0.79 4.17
N ILE A 116 -7.95 0.46 4.75
CA ILE A 116 -7.81 -0.65 5.68
C ILE A 116 -8.62 -0.39 6.93
N ARG A 117 -8.57 0.80 7.53
CA ARG A 117 -9.38 1.17 8.71
C ARG A 117 -10.88 0.95 8.49
N LYS A 118 -11.38 1.21 7.28
CA LYS A 118 -12.79 1.02 6.91
C LYS A 118 -13.17 -0.45 6.69
N SER A 119 -12.20 -1.31 6.36
CA SER A 119 -12.42 -2.72 6.05
C SER A 119 -11.98 -3.68 7.17
N ILE A 120 -11.38 -3.16 8.24
CA ILE A 120 -10.93 -3.96 9.38
C ILE A 120 -12.12 -4.53 10.16
N THR A 121 -12.01 -5.80 10.54
CA THR A 121 -13.02 -6.53 11.31
C THR A 121 -12.34 -7.42 12.34
N CYS A 122 -13.09 -7.90 13.33
CA CYS A 122 -12.56 -8.83 14.34
C CYS A 122 -12.01 -10.14 13.71
N ASP A 123 -12.55 -10.56 12.55
CA ASP A 123 -12.12 -11.78 11.88
C ASP A 123 -10.84 -11.60 11.06
N ASN A 124 -10.57 -10.38 10.52
CA ASN A 124 -9.41 -10.15 9.66
C ASN A 124 -8.26 -9.39 10.35
N VAL A 125 -8.50 -8.74 11.47
CA VAL A 125 -7.49 -7.89 12.15
C VAL A 125 -6.23 -8.66 12.49
N ILE A 126 -6.35 -9.91 12.88
CA ILE A 126 -5.21 -10.74 13.26
C ILE A 126 -4.32 -11.05 12.05
N SER A 127 -4.93 -11.40 10.90
CA SER A 127 -4.18 -11.64 9.67
C SER A 127 -3.49 -10.36 9.16
N LEU A 128 -4.15 -9.21 9.29
CA LEU A 128 -3.57 -7.90 8.98
C LEU A 128 -2.40 -7.55 9.92
N TYR A 129 -2.55 -7.81 11.21
CA TYR A 129 -1.48 -7.61 12.19
C TYR A 129 -0.25 -8.48 11.88
N LEU A 130 -0.46 -9.75 11.55
CA LEU A 130 0.63 -10.65 11.14
C LEU A 130 1.31 -10.20 9.83
N ALA A 131 0.52 -9.72 8.87
CA ALA A 131 1.05 -9.14 7.65
C ALA A 131 1.90 -7.90 7.95
N SER A 132 1.45 -7.02 8.85
CA SER A 132 2.22 -5.84 9.27
C SER A 132 3.58 -6.18 9.87
N HIS A 133 3.64 -7.24 10.67
CA HIS A 133 4.89 -7.75 11.24
C HIS A 133 5.84 -8.32 10.18
N ARG A 134 5.30 -9.16 9.28
CA ARG A 134 6.09 -9.77 8.18
C ARG A 134 6.72 -8.71 7.29
N HIS A 135 6.00 -7.66 7.03
CA HIS A 135 6.42 -6.60 6.13
C HIS A 135 7.03 -5.37 6.82
N ARG A 136 7.13 -5.37 8.16
CA ARG A 136 7.63 -4.25 8.97
C ARG A 136 6.84 -2.95 8.76
N ALA A 137 5.54 -3.06 8.45
CA ALA A 137 4.64 -1.94 8.22
C ALA A 137 4.17 -1.36 9.56
N THR A 138 4.88 -0.38 10.11
CA THR A 138 4.59 0.20 11.43
C THR A 138 3.22 0.84 11.49
N GLY A 139 2.81 1.63 10.50
CA GLY A 139 1.50 2.28 10.46
C GLY A 139 0.34 1.25 10.43
N LEU A 140 0.47 0.19 9.63
CA LEU A 140 -0.52 -0.90 9.62
C LEU A 140 -0.57 -1.63 10.97
N LYS A 141 0.59 -1.83 11.60
CA LYS A 141 0.67 -2.45 12.94
C LYS A 141 -0.12 -1.64 13.96
N GLU A 142 0.07 -0.32 14.00
CA GLU A 142 -0.63 0.60 14.91
C GLU A 142 -2.15 0.56 14.68
N ILE A 143 -2.61 0.63 13.44
CA ILE A 143 -4.03 0.52 13.09
C ILE A 143 -4.64 -0.78 13.63
N CYS A 144 -3.95 -1.91 13.43
CA CYS A 144 -4.42 -3.21 13.91
C CYS A 144 -4.44 -3.29 15.45
N LEU A 145 -3.42 -2.73 16.12
CA LEU A 145 -3.34 -2.70 17.58
C LEU A 145 -4.47 -1.89 18.19
N ASP A 146 -4.72 -0.68 17.69
CA ASP A 146 -5.82 0.17 18.15
C ASP A 146 -7.16 -0.56 18.05
N PHE A 147 -7.42 -1.21 16.90
CA PHE A 147 -8.65 -1.98 16.70
C PHE A 147 -8.77 -3.18 17.66
N ILE A 148 -7.66 -3.93 17.85
CA ILE A 148 -7.64 -5.09 18.75
C ILE A 148 -7.93 -4.66 20.19
N ILE A 149 -7.32 -3.56 20.66
CA ILE A 149 -7.51 -3.03 22.00
C ILE A 149 -8.97 -2.62 22.23
N ASP A 150 -9.55 -1.91 21.25
CA ASP A 150 -10.92 -1.44 21.35
C ASP A 150 -11.98 -2.57 21.29
N ASN A 151 -11.60 -3.76 20.73
CA ASN A 151 -12.52 -4.90 20.50
C ASN A 151 -12.03 -6.23 21.08
N LEU A 152 -11.22 -6.21 22.12
CA LEU A 152 -10.46 -7.35 22.61
C LEU A 152 -11.30 -8.62 22.84
N ASP A 153 -12.40 -8.49 23.61
CA ASP A 153 -13.29 -9.62 23.94
C ASP A 153 -13.93 -10.30 22.72
N THR A 154 -14.15 -9.51 21.67
CA THR A 154 -14.74 -10.00 20.42
C THR A 154 -13.69 -10.65 19.53
N VAL A 155 -12.50 -10.05 19.47
CA VAL A 155 -11.35 -10.57 18.70
C VAL A 155 -10.90 -11.92 19.24
N GLU A 156 -10.87 -12.11 20.57
CA GLU A 156 -10.52 -13.41 21.18
C GLU A 156 -11.48 -14.55 20.81
N LYS A 157 -12.72 -14.22 20.50
CA LYS A 157 -13.76 -15.19 20.07
C LYS A 157 -13.82 -15.35 18.56
N SER A 158 -13.09 -14.54 17.80
CA SER A 158 -13.10 -14.56 16.35
C SER A 158 -12.40 -15.77 15.75
N ARG A 159 -12.76 -16.11 14.51
CA ARG A 159 -12.08 -17.18 13.75
C ARG A 159 -10.60 -16.85 13.52
N GLY A 160 -10.27 -15.59 13.26
CA GLY A 160 -8.90 -15.15 13.07
C GLY A 160 -8.00 -15.47 14.28
N PHE A 161 -8.50 -15.33 15.49
CA PHE A 161 -7.77 -15.66 16.71
C PHE A 161 -7.55 -17.17 16.90
N HIS A 162 -8.53 -17.99 16.55
CA HIS A 162 -8.40 -19.44 16.62
C HIS A 162 -7.34 -19.99 15.67
N VAL A 163 -7.20 -19.41 14.48
CA VAL A 163 -6.14 -19.77 13.53
C VAL A 163 -4.74 -19.50 14.09
N LEU A 164 -4.58 -18.46 14.93
CA LEU A 164 -3.30 -18.19 15.62
C LEU A 164 -2.92 -19.26 16.63
N LYS A 165 -3.90 -19.85 17.32
CA LYS A 165 -3.64 -20.90 18.35
C LYS A 165 -3.01 -22.15 17.75
N ASP A 166 -3.32 -22.44 16.49
CA ASP A 166 -2.82 -23.62 15.78
C ASP A 166 -1.46 -23.40 15.09
N GLN A 167 -1.01 -22.16 14.99
CA GLN A 167 0.28 -21.82 14.38
C GLN A 167 1.27 -21.33 15.45
N SER A 168 2.56 -21.66 15.29
CA SER A 168 3.66 -21.28 16.20
C SER A 168 3.84 -19.76 16.44
N GLN A 169 2.91 -18.93 15.95
CA GLN A 169 2.87 -17.48 16.05
C GLN A 169 2.24 -16.95 17.37
N ILE A 170 1.81 -17.85 18.25
CA ILE A 170 1.31 -17.52 19.61
C ILE A 170 2.33 -16.70 20.42
N CYS A 171 3.63 -16.87 20.16
CA CYS A 171 4.67 -16.09 20.85
C CYS A 171 4.54 -14.58 20.58
N GLN A 172 4.15 -14.17 19.36
CA GLN A 172 3.97 -12.76 19.02
C GLN A 172 2.72 -12.17 19.69
N TRP A 173 1.64 -12.97 19.79
CA TRP A 173 0.46 -12.56 20.54
C TRP A 173 0.73 -12.42 22.05
N LYS A 174 1.49 -13.34 22.64
CA LYS A 174 1.90 -13.24 24.06
C LYS A 174 2.75 -12.01 24.34
N LEU A 175 3.60 -11.61 23.41
CA LEU A 175 4.37 -10.37 23.51
C LEU A 175 3.46 -9.14 23.47
N LEU A 176 2.51 -9.11 22.56
CA LEU A 176 1.52 -8.05 22.42
C LEU A 176 0.65 -7.94 23.67
N TRP A 177 0.16 -9.07 24.18
CA TRP A 177 -0.61 -9.14 25.42
C TRP A 177 0.19 -8.65 26.64
N ARG A 178 1.47 -9.02 26.71
CA ARG A 178 2.37 -8.55 27.77
C ARG A 178 2.61 -7.03 27.67
N GLU A 179 2.80 -6.50 26.48
CA GLU A 179 2.96 -5.05 26.26
C GLU A 179 1.68 -4.27 26.66
N TYR A 180 0.51 -4.82 26.37
CA TYR A 180 -0.78 -4.29 26.81
C TYR A 180 -0.93 -4.32 28.33
N GLN A 181 -0.67 -5.46 28.98
CA GLN A 181 -0.73 -5.60 30.44
C GLN A 181 0.27 -4.68 31.17
N ASN A 182 1.41 -4.41 30.56
CA ASN A 182 2.46 -3.56 31.13
C ASN A 182 2.21 -2.04 30.93
N GLY A 183 1.03 -1.64 30.47
CA GLY A 183 0.61 -0.22 30.39
C GLY A 183 1.34 0.62 29.36
N LYS A 184 2.14 0.04 28.43
CA LYS A 184 2.85 0.78 27.40
C LYS A 184 1.93 1.44 26.36
N PHE A 185 0.65 1.07 26.33
CA PHE A 185 -0.36 1.62 25.40
C PHE A 185 -1.34 2.61 26.04
N GLN A 186 -1.17 2.96 27.34
CA GLN A 186 -2.08 3.89 28.02
C GLN A 186 -1.83 5.38 27.70
N THR A 187 -0.76 5.72 26.98
CA THR A 187 -0.35 7.14 26.79
C THR A 187 -0.77 7.78 25.46
N ALA A 188 -1.47 7.09 24.56
CA ALA A 188 -1.83 7.64 23.25
C ALA A 188 -3.28 8.20 23.15
N LYS A 189 -4.09 8.13 24.22
CA LYS A 189 -5.49 8.61 24.18
C LYS A 189 -5.76 9.95 24.89
N PHE A 190 -4.74 10.68 25.36
CA PHE A 190 -4.94 12.01 25.97
C PHE A 190 -3.86 13.00 25.51
N THR A 191 -4.05 13.58 24.36
CA THR A 191 -3.73 14.99 24.02
C THR A 191 -4.45 15.37 22.72
#